data_68877c0ce28c3a6d5ada56065ae147c6
#
_entry.id   68877c0ce28c3a6d5ada56065ae147c6
#
_cell.length_a   1.000
_cell.length_b   1.000
_cell.length_c   1.000
_cell.angle_alpha   90.00
_cell.angle_beta   90.00
_cell.angle_gamma   90.00
#
_symmetry.space_group_name_H-M   'P 1'
#
loop_
_entity.id
_entity.type
_entity.pdbx_description
1 polymer ?
#
loop_
_entity_poly.entity_id
_entity_poly.type
_entity_poly.pdbx_seq_one_letter_code
_entity_poly.pdbx_strand_id
1 'polypeptide(L)'
;MVTRNDAKISIMTCGYATGIDDINTDTSALLRHRCNVGFRHTVPVSATDTDSGEPTKPNDAGSGSDRGWLLLVYRIPAEPTRLRATVWRRLKSLGAVYLQNSAAALPADGNAERALRRLRREILEMNGTAVLLSCSAVAGAQDVIALFQAARDSEYEEILDKCVDFHAGLDKEYAANHFTYGELEENEVELVKLRNWYEKVQTRDAYGAPKRSEASQALDACSDALELYAARVYDEEDEGR
;
A
#
# COMPACT_ATOMS: atom_id res chain seq x y z
N MET A 1 -29.68 24.43 20.70
CA MET A 1 -28.28 24.60 21.12
C MET A 1 -27.64 23.22 21.03
N VAL A 2 -27.05 22.90 19.88
CA VAL A 2 -26.46 21.56 19.61
C VAL A 2 -24.99 21.80 19.31
N THR A 3 -24.14 21.31 20.20
CA THR A 3 -22.67 21.41 20.07
C THR A 3 -22.17 20.31 19.14
N ARG A 4 -21.57 20.71 18.02
CA ARG A 4 -20.80 19.85 17.13
C ARG A 4 -19.47 19.49 17.80
N ASN A 5 -19.20 18.21 17.90
CA ASN A 5 -17.87 17.67 18.19
C ASN A 5 -17.12 17.44 16.87
N ASP A 6 -16.19 18.33 16.55
CA ASP A 6 -15.25 18.15 15.45
C ASP A 6 -14.07 17.31 15.94
N ALA A 7 -14.07 16.03 15.61
CA ALA A 7 -12.89 15.17 15.76
C ALA A 7 -11.95 15.41 14.58
N LYS A 8 -10.93 16.23 14.78
CA LYS A 8 -9.82 16.40 13.85
C LYS A 8 -8.93 15.15 13.87
N ILE A 9 -9.01 14.35 12.80
CA ILE A 9 -8.01 13.33 12.49
C ILE A 9 -6.79 14.02 11.89
N SER A 10 -5.69 14.06 12.64
CA SER A 10 -4.42 14.60 12.18
C SER A 10 -3.71 13.57 11.32
N ILE A 11 -3.72 13.76 10.01
CA ILE A 11 -2.91 12.97 9.07
C ILE A 11 -1.48 13.53 9.13
N MET A 12 -0.56 12.75 9.70
CA MET A 12 0.88 13.06 9.63
C MET A 12 1.40 12.77 8.23
N THR A 13 1.49 13.79 7.40
CA THR A 13 2.31 13.79 6.18
C THR A 13 3.78 13.84 6.59
N CYS A 14 4.55 12.82 6.21
CA CYS A 14 5.99 12.78 6.42
C CYS A 14 6.68 13.67 5.38
N GLY A 15 6.88 14.95 5.72
CA GLY A 15 7.70 15.89 4.96
C GLY A 15 9.18 15.64 5.23
N TYR A 16 9.99 15.57 4.19
CA TYR A 16 11.45 15.68 4.28
C TYR A 16 11.84 17.08 4.75
N ALA A 17 12.48 17.17 5.91
CA ALA A 17 13.19 18.36 6.32
C ALA A 17 14.62 17.98 6.68
N THR A 18 15.55 18.55 5.93
CA THR A 18 16.98 18.64 6.25
C THR A 18 17.18 19.80 7.21
N GLY A 19 17.98 19.62 8.28
CA GLY A 19 18.43 20.74 9.10
C GLY A 19 18.69 20.36 10.56
N ILE A 20 19.89 20.44 10.89
CA ILE A 20 20.69 20.37 12.11
C ILE A 20 20.12 21.31 13.20
N ASP A 21 20.06 20.88 14.45
CA ASP A 21 20.80 21.35 15.61
C ASP A 21 20.19 20.90 16.95
N ASP A 22 21.10 20.65 17.85
CA ASP A 22 21.01 20.27 19.26
C ASP A 22 19.95 20.99 20.10
N ILE A 23 19.31 20.27 21.03
CA ILE A 23 19.21 20.67 22.44
C ILE A 23 18.88 19.40 23.30
N ASN A 24 19.77 19.13 24.21
CA ASN A 24 19.73 18.25 25.36
C ASN A 24 18.66 18.70 26.38
N THR A 25 17.72 17.84 26.76
CA THR A 25 17.09 17.97 28.08
C THR A 25 16.63 16.59 28.60
N ASP A 26 17.24 16.23 29.66
CA ASP A 26 16.99 15.14 30.60
C ASP A 26 15.57 15.24 31.19
N THR A 27 14.81 14.15 31.10
CA THR A 27 13.68 13.91 32.02
C THR A 27 13.48 12.41 32.24
N SER A 28 14.31 11.87 33.10
CA SER A 28 14.04 10.61 33.78
C SER A 28 13.18 10.91 35.00
N ALA A 29 11.91 10.54 35.00
CA ALA A 29 11.15 10.05 36.17
C ALA A 29 9.69 9.80 35.82
N LEU A 30 9.17 8.76 36.48
CA LEU A 30 7.77 8.44 36.67
C LEU A 30 7.02 7.68 35.56
N LEU A 31 6.97 6.33 35.66
CA LEU A 31 5.74 5.63 36.08
C LEU A 31 5.98 4.12 36.03
N ARG A 32 6.35 3.60 37.21
CA ARG A 32 6.16 2.17 37.52
C ARG A 32 4.71 1.99 37.94
N HIS A 33 3.90 1.39 37.12
CA HIS A 33 2.66 0.79 37.57
C HIS A 33 2.66 -0.70 37.25
N ARG A 34 2.86 -1.47 38.31
CA ARG A 34 2.57 -2.90 38.36
C ARG A 34 1.05 -3.09 38.25
N CYS A 35 0.60 -3.76 37.21
CA CYS A 35 -0.68 -4.45 37.25
C CYS A 35 -0.41 -5.96 37.22
N ASN A 36 -0.43 -6.51 38.46
CA ASN A 36 -0.48 -7.94 38.72
C ASN A 36 -1.97 -8.33 38.81
N VAL A 37 -2.52 -8.98 37.80
CA VAL A 37 -3.85 -9.57 37.86
C VAL A 37 -3.71 -11.04 37.52
N GLY A 38 -3.61 -11.85 38.55
CA GLY A 38 -3.78 -13.29 38.47
C GLY A 38 -5.26 -13.63 38.24
N PHE A 39 -5.55 -14.24 37.09
CA PHE A 39 -6.83 -14.90 36.87
C PHE A 39 -6.60 -16.40 36.71
N ARG A 40 -6.84 -17.14 37.80
CA ARG A 40 -7.10 -18.58 37.76
C ARG A 40 -8.60 -18.76 37.62
N HIS A 41 -9.07 -19.21 36.47
CA HIS A 41 -10.38 -19.84 36.37
C HIS A 41 -10.22 -21.21 35.75
N THR A 42 -10.39 -22.18 36.60
CA THR A 42 -10.63 -23.59 36.27
C THR A 42 -12.11 -23.72 35.89
N VAL A 43 -12.42 -24.17 34.68
CA VAL A 43 -13.79 -24.52 34.28
C VAL A 43 -13.83 -26.01 34.02
N PRO A 44 -14.80 -26.77 34.58
CA PRO A 44 -14.87 -28.21 34.37
C PRO A 44 -15.39 -28.56 32.97
N VAL A 45 -14.75 -29.56 32.38
CA VAL A 45 -15.17 -30.20 31.12
C VAL A 45 -16.34 -31.15 31.44
N SER A 46 -17.48 -30.91 30.81
CA SER A 46 -18.55 -31.92 30.69
C SER A 46 -18.62 -32.33 29.20
N ALA A 47 -18.40 -33.63 29.00
CA ALA A 47 -18.58 -34.32 27.73
C ALA A 47 -20.06 -34.62 27.50
N THR A 48 -20.45 -34.54 26.23
CA THR A 48 -21.40 -35.25 25.39
C THR A 48 -22.13 -34.24 24.50
N ASP A 49 -22.00 -34.32 23.18
CA ASP A 49 -22.82 -35.10 22.30
C ASP A 49 -22.26 -35.07 20.84
N THR A 50 -22.36 -36.22 20.25
CA THR A 50 -22.10 -36.56 18.85
C THR A 50 -23.14 -35.88 17.95
N ASP A 51 -22.71 -35.03 17.00
CA ASP A 51 -23.47 -34.79 15.78
C ASP A 51 -22.55 -34.75 14.57
N SER A 52 -22.81 -35.71 13.67
CA SER A 52 -22.15 -35.92 12.41
C SER A 52 -22.72 -34.96 11.37
N GLY A 53 -22.07 -33.82 11.18
CA GLY A 53 -22.32 -32.85 10.11
C GLY A 53 -21.17 -32.80 9.11
N GLU A 54 -21.44 -33.29 7.91
CA GLU A 54 -20.59 -33.28 6.72
C GLU A 54 -20.07 -31.84 6.41
N PRO A 55 -18.79 -31.63 6.07
CA PRO A 55 -18.29 -30.30 5.76
C PRO A 55 -18.76 -29.85 4.37
N THR A 56 -19.75 -29.00 4.32
CA THR A 56 -20.13 -28.27 3.10
C THR A 56 -18.99 -27.33 2.70
N LYS A 57 -18.47 -27.54 1.49
CA LYS A 57 -17.54 -26.62 0.81
C LYS A 57 -18.16 -25.22 0.74
N PRO A 58 -17.43 -24.16 1.10
CA PRO A 58 -17.92 -22.81 0.87
C PRO A 58 -17.88 -22.51 -0.64
N ASN A 59 -19.04 -22.17 -1.21
CA ASN A 59 -19.17 -21.62 -2.55
C ASN A 59 -18.44 -20.27 -2.64
N ASP A 60 -17.47 -20.18 -3.55
CA ASP A 60 -16.82 -18.94 -3.99
C ASP A 60 -17.82 -18.08 -4.80
N ALA A 61 -18.44 -17.14 -4.15
CA ALA A 61 -18.98 -15.89 -4.73
C ALA A 61 -19.42 -14.94 -3.59
N GLY A 62 -18.50 -14.55 -2.70
CA GLY A 62 -18.76 -13.60 -1.61
C GLY A 62 -18.28 -12.20 -1.98
N SER A 63 -19.16 -11.22 -1.87
CA SER A 63 -18.88 -9.78 -1.97
C SER A 63 -17.65 -9.41 -1.14
N GLY A 64 -16.87 -8.40 -1.59
CA GLY A 64 -15.57 -8.02 -1.04
C GLY A 64 -15.47 -7.74 0.49
N SER A 65 -16.59 -7.83 1.24
CA SER A 65 -16.64 -7.64 2.69
C SER A 65 -16.30 -8.89 3.52
N ASP A 66 -16.26 -10.08 2.91
CA ASP A 66 -16.06 -11.35 3.64
C ASP A 66 -14.62 -11.90 3.56
N ARG A 67 -13.71 -11.15 2.93
CA ARG A 67 -12.29 -11.50 2.90
C ARG A 67 -11.64 -11.17 4.25
N GLY A 68 -11.18 -12.20 4.96
CA GLY A 68 -10.35 -12.02 6.14
C GLY A 68 -9.02 -11.30 5.83
N TRP A 69 -8.29 -10.96 6.85
CA TRP A 69 -6.97 -10.34 6.76
C TRP A 69 -5.88 -11.23 7.34
N LEU A 70 -4.68 -11.05 6.82
CA LEU A 70 -3.45 -11.52 7.43
C LEU A 70 -2.84 -10.36 8.20
N LEU A 71 -2.65 -10.52 9.50
CA LEU A 71 -2.06 -9.51 10.38
C LEU A 71 -0.67 -9.97 10.82
N LEU A 72 0.36 -9.21 10.45
CA LEU A 72 1.72 -9.38 10.93
C LEU A 72 2.00 -8.39 12.05
N VAL A 73 2.11 -8.89 13.28
CA VAL A 73 2.56 -8.11 14.43
C VAL A 73 4.02 -8.43 14.68
N TYR A 74 4.89 -7.41 14.66
CA TYR A 74 6.32 -7.64 14.71
C TYR A 74 7.09 -6.57 15.49
N ARG A 75 8.28 -6.92 15.92
CA ARG A 75 9.24 -5.99 16.52
C ARG A 75 10.62 -6.29 15.96
N ILE A 76 11.33 -5.22 15.57
CA ILE A 76 12.70 -5.30 15.07
C ILE A 76 13.60 -4.49 16.01
N PRO A 77 14.84 -4.97 16.29
CA PRO A 77 15.82 -4.20 17.04
C PRO A 77 15.99 -2.78 16.50
N ALA A 78 16.27 -1.83 17.39
CA ALA A 78 16.46 -0.43 17.00
C ALA A 78 17.65 -0.28 16.05
N GLU A 79 18.69 -1.06 16.27
CA GLU A 79 19.93 -1.05 15.48
C GLU A 79 20.23 -2.45 14.91
N PRO A 80 20.76 -2.49 13.67
CA PRO A 80 20.96 -1.38 12.76
C PRO A 80 19.65 -0.93 12.08
N THR A 81 19.47 0.38 11.93
CA THR A 81 18.24 1.03 11.37
C THR A 81 17.82 0.46 10.01
N ARG A 82 18.79 -0.02 9.20
CA ARG A 82 18.56 -0.64 7.89
C ARG A 82 17.59 -1.84 7.95
N LEU A 83 17.52 -2.57 9.06
CA LEU A 83 16.65 -3.74 9.19
C LEU A 83 15.18 -3.32 9.17
N ARG A 84 14.83 -2.24 9.87
CA ARG A 84 13.47 -1.68 9.87
C ARG A 84 13.09 -1.19 8.48
N ALA A 85 13.97 -0.49 7.80
CA ALA A 85 13.73 -0.02 6.43
C ALA A 85 13.54 -1.19 5.45
N THR A 86 14.26 -2.30 5.62
CA THR A 86 14.12 -3.49 4.77
C THR A 86 12.74 -4.13 4.95
N VAL A 87 12.28 -4.34 6.19
CA VAL A 87 10.96 -4.92 6.47
C VAL A 87 9.86 -3.98 6.00
N TRP A 88 9.99 -2.66 6.24
CA TRP A 88 9.04 -1.68 5.77
C TRP A 88 8.87 -1.69 4.24
N ARG A 89 9.99 -1.68 3.50
CA ARG A 89 9.96 -1.76 2.02
C ARG A 89 9.30 -3.04 1.53
N ARG A 90 9.57 -4.17 2.17
CA ARG A 90 8.93 -5.46 1.83
C ARG A 90 7.43 -5.43 2.07
N LEU A 91 6.98 -4.92 3.21
CA LEU A 91 5.55 -4.77 3.50
C LEU A 91 4.87 -3.81 2.52
N LYS A 92 5.51 -2.67 2.20
CA LYS A 92 5.01 -1.72 1.21
C LYS A 92 4.89 -2.37 -0.18
N SER A 93 5.90 -3.13 -0.62
CA SER A 93 5.86 -3.81 -1.93
C SER A 93 4.78 -4.89 -2.04
N LEU A 94 4.37 -5.49 -0.92
CA LEU A 94 3.25 -6.43 -0.85
C LEU A 94 1.88 -5.74 -0.83
N GLY A 95 1.84 -4.42 -0.68
CA GLY A 95 0.61 -3.67 -0.55
C GLY A 95 0.02 -3.66 0.86
N ALA A 96 0.83 -3.99 1.88
CA ALA A 96 0.38 -3.98 3.27
C ALA A 96 0.03 -2.57 3.73
N VAL A 97 -0.98 -2.47 4.60
CA VAL A 97 -1.32 -1.26 5.33
C VAL A 97 -1.00 -1.43 6.82
N TYR A 98 -0.66 -0.33 7.48
CA TYR A 98 -0.40 -0.33 8.90
C TYR A 98 -1.65 0.06 9.67
N LEU A 99 -2.15 -0.86 10.51
CA LEU A 99 -3.22 -0.54 11.45
C LEU A 99 -2.69 0.26 12.64
N GLN A 100 -1.47 -0.07 13.05
CA GLN A 100 -0.69 0.64 14.08
C GLN A 100 0.81 0.37 13.86
N ASN A 101 1.67 1.07 14.61
CA ASN A 101 3.10 0.80 14.61
C ASN A 101 3.37 -0.69 14.86
N SER A 102 4.09 -1.32 13.95
CA SER A 102 4.45 -2.74 14.03
C SER A 102 3.28 -3.74 13.86
N ALA A 103 2.14 -3.29 13.38
CA ALA A 103 1.00 -4.13 13.03
C ALA A 103 0.58 -3.86 11.58
N ALA A 104 0.99 -4.71 10.66
CA ALA A 104 0.71 -4.60 9.23
C ALA A 104 -0.33 -5.63 8.79
N ALA A 105 -1.32 -5.18 8.04
CA ALA A 105 -2.39 -6.02 7.50
C ALA A 105 -2.27 -6.18 5.97
N LEU A 106 -2.67 -7.35 5.49
CA LEU A 106 -2.85 -7.68 4.07
C LEU A 106 -4.17 -8.42 3.88
N PRO A 107 -4.84 -8.30 2.73
CA PRO A 107 -5.94 -9.20 2.39
C PRO A 107 -5.49 -10.66 2.47
N ALA A 108 -6.35 -11.54 2.98
CA ALA A 108 -6.01 -12.95 3.10
C ALA A 108 -6.08 -13.63 1.73
N ASP A 109 -4.91 -13.92 1.19
CA ASP A 109 -4.73 -14.77 0.01
C ASP A 109 -3.47 -15.66 0.15
N GLY A 110 -3.38 -16.72 -0.65
CA GLY A 110 -2.28 -17.68 -0.55
C GLY A 110 -0.91 -17.12 -0.93
N ASN A 111 -0.84 -16.06 -1.75
CA ASN A 111 0.42 -15.40 -2.12
C ASN A 111 0.90 -14.51 -0.98
N ALA A 112 0.00 -13.69 -0.43
CA ALA A 112 0.25 -12.83 0.73
C ALA A 112 0.69 -13.68 1.93
N GLU A 113 0.02 -14.80 2.20
CA GLU A 113 0.39 -15.70 3.29
C GLU A 113 1.82 -16.25 3.13
N ARG A 114 2.16 -16.77 1.94
CA ARG A 114 3.51 -17.27 1.66
C ARG A 114 4.57 -16.18 1.83
N ALA A 115 4.29 -14.97 1.34
CA ALA A 115 5.19 -13.83 1.45
C ALA A 115 5.39 -13.41 2.91
N LEU A 116 4.32 -13.30 3.70
CA LEU A 116 4.38 -12.94 5.11
C LEU A 116 5.04 -14.04 5.97
N ARG A 117 4.83 -15.32 5.66
CA ARG A 117 5.56 -16.43 6.33
C ARG A 117 7.06 -16.34 6.09
N ARG A 118 7.48 -15.95 4.87
CA ARG A 118 8.90 -15.72 4.55
C ARG A 118 9.43 -14.51 5.32
N LEU A 119 8.72 -13.39 5.27
CA LEU A 119 9.13 -12.17 5.97
C LEU A 119 9.21 -12.37 7.49
N ARG A 120 8.28 -13.16 8.07
CA ARG A 120 8.34 -13.54 9.48
C ARG A 120 9.65 -14.27 9.82
N ARG A 121 10.10 -15.22 9.00
CA ARG A 121 11.39 -15.92 9.21
C ARG A 121 12.55 -14.94 9.16
N GLU A 122 12.60 -14.06 8.17
CA GLU A 122 13.63 -13.03 8.04
C GLU A 122 13.69 -12.12 9.28
N ILE A 123 12.53 -11.74 9.83
CA ILE A 123 12.46 -10.93 11.06
C ILE A 123 13.07 -11.67 12.26
N LEU A 124 12.79 -12.97 12.39
CA LEU A 124 13.38 -13.80 13.46
C LEU A 124 14.89 -13.93 13.31
N GLU A 125 15.40 -14.10 12.09
CA GLU A 125 16.84 -14.13 11.78
C GLU A 125 17.54 -12.80 12.10
N MET A 126 16.80 -11.68 12.07
CA MET A 126 17.26 -10.36 12.48
C MET A 126 17.20 -10.14 14.01
N ASN A 127 17.00 -11.19 14.82
CA ASN A 127 16.75 -11.12 16.26
C ASN A 127 15.50 -10.28 16.63
N GLY A 128 14.54 -10.17 15.71
CA GLY A 128 13.24 -9.59 15.95
C GLY A 128 12.24 -10.61 16.48
N THR A 129 11.02 -10.16 16.72
CA THR A 129 9.87 -11.02 17.02
C THR A 129 8.77 -10.78 16.02
N ALA A 130 8.04 -11.82 15.61
CA ALA A 130 6.92 -11.66 14.69
C ALA A 130 5.88 -12.77 14.89
N VAL A 131 4.61 -12.37 14.91
CA VAL A 131 3.43 -13.27 14.92
C VAL A 131 2.61 -12.96 13.67
N LEU A 132 2.27 -13.98 12.91
CA LEU A 132 1.37 -13.89 11.78
C LEU A 132 0.03 -14.52 12.16
N LEU A 133 -1.04 -13.76 12.03
CA LEU A 133 -2.39 -14.14 12.37
C LEU A 133 -3.27 -14.07 11.11
N SER A 134 -4.23 -14.98 11.03
CA SER A 134 -5.38 -14.83 10.15
C SER A 134 -6.55 -14.35 11.01
N CYS A 135 -7.23 -13.28 10.59
CA CYS A 135 -8.25 -12.63 11.40
C CYS A 135 -9.35 -12.00 10.54
N SER A 136 -10.48 -11.78 11.18
CA SER A 136 -11.58 -10.94 10.70
C SER A 136 -11.85 -9.83 11.71
N ALA A 137 -12.41 -8.71 11.27
CA ALA A 137 -12.79 -7.64 12.17
C ALA A 137 -14.11 -8.00 12.87
N VAL A 138 -14.13 -7.86 14.18
CA VAL A 138 -15.39 -7.91 14.97
C VAL A 138 -16.16 -6.59 14.80
N ALA A 139 -15.43 -5.48 14.63
CA ALA A 139 -15.95 -4.14 14.34
C ALA A 139 -14.90 -3.35 13.55
N GLY A 140 -15.30 -2.30 12.82
CA GLY A 140 -14.39 -1.42 12.09
C GLY A 140 -13.83 -2.04 10.79
N ALA A 141 -14.48 -3.02 10.19
CA ALA A 141 -14.05 -3.62 8.93
C ALA A 141 -13.93 -2.59 7.80
N GLN A 142 -14.87 -1.65 7.72
CA GLN A 142 -14.87 -0.59 6.71
C GLN A 142 -13.70 0.39 6.89
N ASP A 143 -13.29 0.65 8.13
CA ASP A 143 -12.12 1.51 8.42
C ASP A 143 -10.84 0.86 7.88
N VAL A 144 -10.71 -0.46 8.03
CA VAL A 144 -9.56 -1.21 7.46
C VAL A 144 -9.59 -1.19 5.93
N ILE A 145 -10.75 -1.39 5.31
CA ILE A 145 -10.91 -1.30 3.84
C ILE A 145 -10.55 0.11 3.36
N ALA A 146 -11.03 1.15 4.04
CA ALA A 146 -10.70 2.54 3.71
C ALA A 146 -9.19 2.82 3.77
N LEU A 147 -8.45 2.22 4.72
CA LEU A 147 -6.99 2.32 4.76
C LEU A 147 -6.33 1.69 3.52
N PHE A 148 -6.82 0.54 3.04
CA PHE A 148 -6.31 -0.06 1.80
C PHE A 148 -6.61 0.81 0.58
N GLN A 149 -7.83 1.33 0.47
CA GLN A 149 -8.23 2.22 -0.61
C GLN A 149 -7.39 3.50 -0.61
N ALA A 150 -7.25 4.16 0.54
CA ALA A 150 -6.44 5.38 0.66
C ALA A 150 -4.97 5.16 0.31
N ALA A 151 -4.40 4.00 0.69
CA ALA A 151 -3.03 3.66 0.33
C ALA A 151 -2.85 3.44 -1.18
N ARG A 152 -3.85 2.89 -1.86
CA ARG A 152 -3.84 2.74 -3.33
C ARG A 152 -4.14 4.05 -4.04
N ASP A 153 -5.09 4.85 -3.52
CA ASP A 153 -5.37 6.19 -4.06
C ASP A 153 -4.13 7.07 -4.09
N SER A 154 -3.31 7.04 -3.04
CA SER A 154 -2.04 7.76 -3.04
C SER A 154 -1.07 7.29 -4.14
N GLU A 155 -1.03 5.98 -4.44
CA GLU A 155 -0.19 5.45 -5.52
C GLU A 155 -0.76 5.80 -6.91
N TYR A 156 -2.09 5.80 -7.08
CA TYR A 156 -2.73 6.26 -8.31
C TYR A 156 -2.58 7.77 -8.52
N GLU A 157 -2.59 8.56 -7.45
CA GLU A 157 -2.34 10.00 -7.50
C GLU A 157 -0.93 10.33 -8.01
N GLU A 158 0.08 9.57 -7.54
CA GLU A 158 1.45 9.70 -8.07
C GLU A 158 1.52 9.37 -9.58
N ILE A 159 0.71 8.41 -10.06
CA ILE A 159 0.63 8.08 -11.50
C ILE A 159 -0.06 9.21 -12.27
N LEU A 160 -1.15 9.77 -11.74
CA LEU A 160 -1.84 10.92 -12.34
C LEU A 160 -0.92 12.12 -12.49
N ASP A 161 -0.13 12.44 -11.46
CA ASP A 161 0.87 13.52 -11.51
C ASP A 161 1.90 13.25 -12.63
N LYS A 162 2.33 12.00 -12.80
CA LYS A 162 3.25 11.63 -13.88
C LYS A 162 2.62 11.69 -15.26
N CYS A 163 1.32 11.41 -15.40
CA CYS A 163 0.62 11.63 -16.66
C CYS A 163 0.57 13.12 -17.03
N VAL A 164 0.38 14.00 -16.05
CA VAL A 164 0.46 15.46 -16.26
C VAL A 164 1.86 15.88 -16.71
N ASP A 165 2.92 15.38 -16.03
CA ASP A 165 4.32 15.62 -16.42
C ASP A 165 4.59 15.15 -17.85
N PHE A 166 4.06 13.98 -18.25
CA PHE A 166 4.19 13.41 -19.58
C PHE A 166 3.59 14.31 -20.67
N HIS A 167 2.35 14.77 -20.47
CA HIS A 167 1.72 15.72 -21.39
C HIS A 167 2.51 17.03 -21.49
N ALA A 168 2.97 17.59 -20.36
CA ALA A 168 3.78 18.79 -20.35
C ALA A 168 5.15 18.60 -21.04
N GLY A 169 5.67 17.37 -21.06
CA GLY A 169 6.84 16.99 -21.85
C GLY A 169 6.56 17.09 -23.35
N LEU A 170 5.52 16.41 -23.82
CA LEU A 170 5.11 16.48 -25.24
C LEU A 170 4.80 17.91 -25.70
N ASP A 171 4.12 18.71 -24.89
CA ASP A 171 3.82 20.13 -25.20
C ASP A 171 5.11 20.95 -25.46
N LYS A 172 6.19 20.65 -24.72
CA LYS A 172 7.50 21.31 -24.94
C LYS A 172 8.12 20.90 -26.26
N GLU A 173 8.05 19.62 -26.64
CA GLU A 173 8.54 19.14 -27.94
C GLU A 173 7.75 19.77 -29.10
N TYR A 174 6.42 19.88 -28.98
CA TYR A 174 5.59 20.62 -29.92
C TYR A 174 5.98 22.09 -30.02
N ALA A 175 6.19 22.77 -28.88
CA ALA A 175 6.57 24.19 -28.85
C ALA A 175 7.96 24.44 -29.44
N ALA A 176 8.87 23.47 -29.30
CA ALA A 176 10.22 23.52 -29.86
C ALA A 176 10.27 23.09 -31.33
N ASN A 177 9.16 22.60 -31.89
CA ASN A 177 9.10 21.95 -33.22
C ASN A 177 10.12 20.82 -33.33
N HIS A 178 10.26 20.02 -32.29
CA HIS A 178 11.28 19.00 -32.14
C HIS A 178 10.64 17.61 -32.30
N PHE A 179 10.56 17.16 -33.55
CA PHE A 179 9.93 15.89 -33.95
C PHE A 179 10.98 14.92 -34.46
N THR A 180 11.55 14.12 -33.54
CA THR A 180 12.61 13.16 -33.85
C THR A 180 12.27 11.76 -33.35
N TYR A 181 12.83 10.74 -34.01
CA TYR A 181 12.70 9.36 -33.58
C TYR A 181 13.27 9.12 -32.14
N GLY A 182 14.33 9.85 -31.78
CA GLY A 182 14.94 9.74 -30.44
C GLY A 182 13.98 10.14 -29.34
N GLU A 183 13.33 11.30 -29.49
CA GLU A 183 12.31 11.78 -28.54
C GLU A 183 11.07 10.87 -28.51
N LEU A 184 10.67 10.33 -29.66
CA LEU A 184 9.57 9.38 -29.73
C LEU A 184 9.89 8.11 -28.91
N GLU A 185 11.08 7.51 -29.10
CA GLU A 185 11.52 6.33 -28.37
C GLU A 185 11.61 6.59 -26.85
N GLU A 186 12.11 7.76 -26.43
CA GLU A 186 12.18 8.13 -25.00
C GLU A 186 10.78 8.22 -24.37
N ASN A 187 9.82 8.85 -25.04
CA ASN A 187 8.44 8.98 -24.59
C ASN A 187 7.70 7.63 -24.57
N GLU A 188 7.93 6.75 -25.55
CA GLU A 188 7.40 5.38 -25.56
C GLU A 188 7.88 4.60 -24.32
N VAL A 189 9.18 4.67 -24.02
CA VAL A 189 9.77 4.00 -22.85
C VAL A 189 9.18 4.55 -21.55
N GLU A 190 8.93 5.86 -21.47
CA GLU A 190 8.32 6.48 -20.29
C GLU A 190 6.88 6.01 -20.10
N LEU A 191 6.06 6.01 -21.15
CA LEU A 191 4.68 5.53 -21.10
C LEU A 191 4.61 4.04 -20.68
N VAL A 192 5.50 3.20 -21.21
CA VAL A 192 5.61 1.78 -20.81
C VAL A 192 5.93 1.65 -19.31
N LYS A 193 6.81 2.49 -18.76
CA LYS A 193 7.10 2.50 -17.31
C LYS A 193 5.88 2.87 -16.48
N LEU A 194 5.10 3.88 -16.91
CA LEU A 194 3.88 4.31 -16.23
C LEU A 194 2.80 3.21 -16.25
N ARG A 195 2.58 2.57 -17.41
CA ARG A 195 1.64 1.44 -17.53
C ARG A 195 2.04 0.25 -16.65
N ASN A 196 3.32 -0.12 -16.65
CA ASN A 196 3.84 -1.18 -15.77
C ASN A 196 3.69 -0.84 -14.28
N TRP A 197 3.80 0.44 -13.92
CA TRP A 197 3.56 0.87 -12.55
C TRP A 197 2.09 0.76 -12.17
N TYR A 198 1.18 1.25 -13.02
CA TYR A 198 -0.25 1.10 -12.83
C TYR A 198 -0.67 -0.36 -12.63
N GLU A 199 -0.20 -1.28 -13.47
CA GLU A 199 -0.48 -2.71 -13.35
C GLU A 199 -0.03 -3.27 -11.98
N LYS A 200 1.14 -2.87 -11.49
CA LYS A 200 1.63 -3.26 -10.16
C LYS A 200 0.74 -2.74 -9.04
N VAL A 201 0.25 -1.51 -9.14
CA VAL A 201 -0.69 -0.94 -8.16
C VAL A 201 -2.01 -1.68 -8.24
N GLN A 202 -2.55 -1.91 -9.45
CA GLN A 202 -3.79 -2.62 -9.70
C GLN A 202 -3.78 -4.05 -9.11
N THR A 203 -2.67 -4.77 -9.27
CA THR A 203 -2.51 -6.14 -8.71
C THR A 203 -2.65 -6.16 -7.18
N ARG A 204 -2.30 -5.06 -6.49
CA ARG A 204 -2.40 -4.91 -5.03
C ARG A 204 -3.70 -4.25 -4.57
N ASP A 205 -4.52 -3.78 -5.51
CA ASP A 205 -5.79 -3.10 -5.24
C ASP A 205 -6.92 -4.12 -5.05
N ALA A 206 -6.97 -4.72 -3.87
CA ALA A 206 -7.92 -5.77 -3.53
C ALA A 206 -9.35 -5.26 -3.27
N TYR A 207 -9.51 -3.95 -3.01
CA TYR A 207 -10.78 -3.35 -2.58
C TYR A 207 -11.31 -2.27 -3.53
N GLY A 208 -10.66 -2.06 -4.67
CA GLY A 208 -11.11 -1.10 -5.68
C GLY A 208 -10.99 0.35 -5.18
N ALA A 209 -9.81 0.92 -5.25
CA ALA A 209 -9.58 2.30 -4.86
C ALA A 209 -10.30 3.28 -5.81
N PRO A 210 -10.90 4.36 -5.30
CA PRO A 210 -11.66 5.34 -6.09
C PRO A 210 -10.91 5.92 -7.29
N LYS A 211 -9.62 6.24 -7.14
CA LYS A 211 -8.79 6.86 -8.21
C LYS A 211 -8.32 5.89 -9.29
N ARG A 212 -8.59 4.59 -9.17
CA ARG A 212 -8.17 3.59 -10.15
C ARG A 212 -8.64 3.88 -11.57
N SER A 213 -9.93 4.25 -11.72
CA SER A 213 -10.51 4.53 -13.04
C SER A 213 -9.95 5.80 -13.65
N GLU A 214 -9.74 6.85 -12.84
CA GLU A 214 -9.14 8.10 -13.25
C GLU A 214 -7.72 7.92 -13.75
N ALA A 215 -6.90 7.16 -13.02
CA ALA A 215 -5.53 6.84 -13.43
C ALA A 215 -5.46 6.02 -14.73
N SER A 216 -6.40 5.08 -14.94
CA SER A 216 -6.51 4.35 -16.22
C SER A 216 -6.80 5.29 -17.37
N GLN A 217 -7.79 6.18 -17.23
CA GLN A 217 -8.17 7.14 -18.27
C GLN A 217 -7.04 8.12 -18.58
N ALA A 218 -6.29 8.56 -17.57
CA ALA A 218 -5.13 9.43 -17.78
C ALA A 218 -4.02 8.74 -18.59
N LEU A 219 -3.76 7.45 -18.33
CA LEU A 219 -2.81 6.65 -19.12
C LEU A 219 -3.26 6.43 -20.55
N ASP A 220 -4.56 6.25 -20.78
CA ASP A 220 -5.11 6.14 -22.14
C ASP A 220 -4.95 7.48 -22.88
N ALA A 221 -5.21 8.61 -22.23
CA ALA A 221 -4.97 9.93 -22.79
C ALA A 221 -3.48 10.18 -23.13
N CYS A 222 -2.54 9.70 -22.29
CA CYS A 222 -1.11 9.76 -22.60
C CYS A 222 -0.78 8.94 -23.87
N SER A 223 -1.44 7.78 -24.08
CA SER A 223 -1.24 6.99 -25.28
C SER A 223 -1.76 7.69 -26.52
N ASP A 224 -2.96 8.26 -26.45
CA ASP A 224 -3.54 9.02 -27.58
C ASP A 224 -2.65 10.22 -27.94
N ALA A 225 -2.12 10.93 -26.94
CA ALA A 225 -1.20 12.05 -27.18
C ALA A 225 0.12 11.59 -27.83
N LEU A 226 0.67 10.47 -27.40
CA LEU A 226 1.88 9.90 -27.98
C LEU A 226 1.65 9.43 -29.43
N GLU A 227 0.50 8.85 -29.75
CA GLU A 227 0.16 8.47 -31.13
C GLU A 227 0.09 9.69 -32.03
N LEU A 228 -0.48 10.81 -31.57
CA LEU A 228 -0.48 12.06 -32.32
C LEU A 228 0.92 12.64 -32.52
N TYR A 229 1.77 12.55 -31.51
CA TYR A 229 3.18 12.96 -31.61
C TYR A 229 3.95 12.09 -32.59
N ALA A 230 3.76 10.76 -32.54
CA ALA A 230 4.38 9.82 -33.46
C ALA A 230 4.01 10.13 -34.92
N ALA A 231 2.75 10.44 -35.23
CA ALA A 231 2.32 10.83 -36.56
C ALA A 231 3.09 12.06 -37.06
N ARG A 232 3.29 13.08 -36.18
CA ARG A 232 4.08 14.26 -36.54
C ARG A 232 5.55 13.92 -36.82
N VAL A 233 6.16 13.03 -36.03
CA VAL A 233 7.54 12.58 -36.26
C VAL A 233 7.69 11.93 -37.66
N TYR A 234 6.74 11.06 -38.01
CA TYR A 234 6.76 10.39 -39.32
C TYR A 234 6.57 11.38 -40.50
N ASP A 235 5.65 12.34 -40.37
CA ASP A 235 5.39 13.37 -41.36
C ASP A 235 6.66 14.24 -41.62
N GLU A 236 7.35 14.70 -40.59
CA GLU A 236 8.56 15.53 -40.70
C GLU A 236 9.74 14.75 -41.32
N GLU A 237 9.88 13.47 -40.98
CA GLU A 237 10.93 12.60 -41.56
C GLU A 237 10.68 12.28 -43.07
N ASP A 238 9.41 12.17 -43.47
CA ASP A 238 9.06 11.95 -44.86
C ASP A 238 9.23 13.22 -45.73
N GLU A 239 8.96 14.41 -45.16
CA GLU A 239 9.21 15.71 -45.83
C GLU A 239 10.71 16.04 -45.95
N GLY A 240 11.55 15.49 -45.05
CA GLY A 240 13.00 15.67 -45.07
C GLY A 240 13.77 14.82 -46.10
N ARG A 241 13.09 13.90 -46.78
CA ARG A 241 13.68 13.02 -47.81
C ARG A 241 13.46 13.54 -49.23
#